data_478e1259a8d97924db2a37a3974bef23
#
_entry.id   478e1259a8d97924db2a37a3974bef23
#
_cell.length_a   1.000
_cell.length_b   1.000
_cell.length_c   1.000
_cell.angle_alpha   90.00
_cell.angle_beta   90.00
_cell.angle_gamma   90.00
#
_symmetry.space_group_name_H-M   'P 1'
#
loop_
_entity.id
_entity.type
_entity.pdbx_description
1 polymer ?
#
loop_
_entity_poly.entity_id
_entity_poly.type
_entity_poly.pdbx_seq_one_letter_code
_entity_poly.pdbx_strand_id
1 'polypeptide(L)'
;MTAYTNREAWLLEAVQLLKPIFAAKRHIVPDDCQVSCGFASTGTRSHHIGQCWSRRSSTNERNQIFISPALGDPVQVLDTLVHELVHAVDNCEHKHGKEFKKIALSVGLEGPMRSAGAGKALKEQLVKIADALGPYPHGQLKVHHVRKISAPRPRARCKSCGFEVPMYKKFLTFGPPLCPQHKTEMEQVGPWED
;
A
#
# COMPACT_ATOMS: atom_id res chain seq x y z
N MET A 1 -5.62 29.37 -12.79
CA MET A 1 -5.37 28.07 -12.14
C MET A 1 -3.89 27.99 -11.84
N THR A 2 -3.50 27.89 -10.58
CA THR A 2 -2.10 27.73 -10.17
C THR A 2 -1.64 26.33 -10.55
N ALA A 3 -0.77 26.22 -11.54
CA ALA A 3 -0.21 24.90 -11.88
C ALA A 3 0.82 24.52 -10.81
N TYR A 4 0.60 23.43 -10.09
CA TYR A 4 1.55 22.90 -9.13
C TYR A 4 2.77 22.33 -9.87
N THR A 5 3.97 22.66 -9.38
CA THR A 5 5.22 22.23 -10.01
C THR A 5 5.58 20.77 -9.74
N ASN A 6 5.03 20.18 -8.65
CA ASN A 6 5.27 18.80 -8.27
C ASN A 6 4.07 18.22 -7.49
N ARG A 7 4.07 16.91 -7.30
CA ARG A 7 3.00 16.18 -6.63
C ARG A 7 2.89 16.52 -5.15
N GLU A 8 4.00 16.78 -4.49
CA GLU A 8 4.04 17.11 -3.07
C GLU A 8 3.33 18.42 -2.78
N ALA A 9 3.56 19.45 -3.60
CA ALA A 9 2.87 20.74 -3.46
C ALA A 9 1.35 20.59 -3.66
N TRP A 10 0.93 19.80 -4.66
CA TRP A 10 -0.46 19.50 -4.91
C TRP A 10 -1.09 18.72 -3.72
N LEU A 11 -0.40 17.71 -3.19
CA LEU A 11 -0.86 16.91 -2.06
C LEU A 11 -0.96 17.71 -0.77
N LEU A 12 -0.01 18.60 -0.50
CA LEU A 12 -0.06 19.47 0.68
C LEU A 12 -1.27 20.40 0.64
N GLU A 13 -1.56 21.00 -0.51
CA GLU A 13 -2.77 21.82 -0.67
C GLU A 13 -4.04 20.96 -0.58
N ALA A 14 -4.03 19.77 -1.16
CA ALA A 14 -5.13 18.82 -1.04
C ALA A 14 -5.46 18.50 0.43
N VAL A 15 -4.45 18.32 1.28
CA VAL A 15 -4.67 18.13 2.74
C VAL A 15 -5.39 19.33 3.34
N GLN A 16 -5.01 20.56 3.00
CA GLN A 16 -5.68 21.76 3.53
C GLN A 16 -7.15 21.82 3.11
N LEU A 17 -7.45 21.50 1.85
CA LEU A 17 -8.82 21.48 1.33
C LEU A 17 -9.68 20.32 1.88
N LEU A 18 -9.06 19.23 2.31
CA LEU A 18 -9.73 18.08 2.92
C LEU A 18 -10.01 18.28 4.43
N LYS A 19 -9.20 19.05 5.15
CA LYS A 19 -9.38 19.30 6.60
C LYS A 19 -10.79 19.69 7.00
N PRO A 20 -11.52 20.58 6.27
CA PRO A 20 -12.89 20.95 6.62
C PRO A 20 -13.86 19.77 6.65
N ILE A 21 -13.67 18.75 5.81
CA ILE A 21 -14.50 17.52 5.79
C ILE A 21 -14.38 16.78 7.12
N PHE A 22 -13.15 16.66 7.63
CA PHE A 22 -12.87 16.03 8.93
C PHE A 22 -13.37 16.89 10.09
N ALA A 23 -13.12 18.19 10.06
CA ALA A 23 -13.53 19.14 11.09
C ALA A 23 -15.06 19.18 11.27
N ALA A 24 -15.83 19.12 10.18
CA ALA A 24 -17.29 19.04 10.21
C ALA A 24 -17.80 17.78 10.94
N LYS A 25 -16.96 16.76 11.10
CA LYS A 25 -17.24 15.51 11.82
C LYS A 25 -16.53 15.44 13.17
N ARG A 26 -15.98 16.56 13.65
CA ARG A 26 -15.23 16.69 14.91
C ARG A 26 -13.96 15.85 14.96
N HIS A 27 -13.34 15.60 13.81
CA HIS A 27 -12.03 14.97 13.71
C HIS A 27 -10.98 16.02 13.32
N ILE A 28 -9.81 15.94 13.95
CA ILE A 28 -8.70 16.87 13.68
C ILE A 28 -7.62 16.12 12.92
N VAL A 29 -7.40 16.48 11.67
CA VAL A 29 -6.23 16.04 10.92
C VAL A 29 -5.00 16.74 11.48
N PRO A 30 -3.93 16.02 11.87
CA PRO A 30 -2.72 16.66 12.39
C PRO A 30 -2.15 17.69 11.40
N ASP A 31 -1.83 18.88 11.89
CA ASP A 31 -1.33 19.98 11.05
C ASP A 31 0.06 19.70 10.48
N ASP A 32 0.80 18.86 11.16
CA ASP A 32 2.18 18.48 10.86
C ASP A 32 2.33 17.18 10.05
N CYS A 33 1.23 16.61 9.52
CA CYS A 33 1.28 15.49 8.61
C CYS A 33 2.16 15.81 7.40
N GLN A 34 3.07 14.89 7.09
CA GLN A 34 3.89 14.95 5.88
C GLN A 34 3.32 14.03 4.81
N VAL A 35 3.12 14.56 3.62
CA VAL A 35 2.56 13.79 2.50
C VAL A 35 3.52 13.84 1.33
N SER A 36 3.84 12.69 0.76
CA SER A 36 4.75 12.54 -0.35
C SER A 36 4.22 11.55 -1.39
N CYS A 37 4.70 11.69 -2.62
CA CYS A 37 4.47 10.69 -3.65
C CYS A 37 5.50 9.57 -3.53
N GLY A 38 5.04 8.35 -3.23
CA GLY A 38 5.92 7.21 -3.05
C GLY A 38 5.17 5.89 -2.96
N PHE A 39 5.88 4.79 -3.15
CA PHE A 39 5.30 3.47 -2.94
C PHE A 39 5.18 3.16 -1.44
N ALA A 40 4.16 2.40 -1.09
CA ALA A 40 4.04 1.78 0.22
C ALA A 40 5.25 0.87 0.53
N SER A 41 5.43 0.48 1.78
CA SER A 41 6.54 -0.40 2.24
C SER A 41 6.64 -1.73 1.49
N THR A 42 5.54 -2.17 0.89
CA THR A 42 5.47 -3.37 0.04
C THR A 42 5.98 -3.14 -1.39
N GLY A 43 6.33 -1.89 -1.72
CA GLY A 43 6.80 -1.49 -3.06
C GLY A 43 5.76 -1.80 -4.15
N THR A 44 6.26 -2.15 -5.34
CA THR A 44 5.42 -2.48 -6.50
C THR A 44 4.80 -3.89 -6.45
N ARG A 45 5.09 -4.67 -5.42
CA ARG A 45 4.61 -6.07 -5.30
C ARG A 45 3.18 -6.20 -4.80
N SER A 46 2.64 -5.16 -4.20
CA SER A 46 1.28 -5.15 -3.67
C SER A 46 0.40 -4.12 -4.38
N HIS A 47 -0.89 -4.24 -4.15
CA HIS A 47 -1.89 -3.29 -4.65
C HIS A 47 -2.12 -2.09 -3.72
N HIS A 48 -1.23 -1.86 -2.73
CA HIS A 48 -1.36 -0.72 -1.84
C HIS A 48 -1.06 0.57 -2.62
N ILE A 49 -2.07 1.42 -2.71
CA ILE A 49 -2.02 2.71 -3.42
C ILE A 49 -1.78 3.90 -2.48
N GLY A 50 -1.88 3.67 -1.17
CA GLY A 50 -1.53 4.62 -0.11
C GLY A 50 -0.96 3.89 1.10
N GLN A 51 -0.28 4.63 1.98
CA GLN A 51 0.17 4.16 3.28
C GLN A 51 0.39 5.34 4.22
N CYS A 52 -0.17 5.26 5.42
CA CYS A 52 0.15 6.15 6.52
C CYS A 52 1.04 5.43 7.54
N TRP A 53 2.08 6.12 8.00
CA TRP A 53 2.94 5.71 9.10
C TRP A 53 2.62 6.51 10.34
N SER A 54 2.60 5.82 11.49
CA SER A 54 2.38 6.47 12.78
C SER A 54 3.49 7.45 13.13
N ARG A 55 3.22 8.39 14.00
CA ARG A 55 4.21 9.35 14.51
C ARG A 55 5.45 8.67 15.09
N ARG A 56 5.29 7.52 15.74
CA ARG A 56 6.40 6.73 16.33
C ARG A 56 7.36 6.16 15.29
N SER A 57 6.94 6.04 14.03
CA SER A 57 7.77 5.50 12.94
C SER A 57 8.67 6.55 12.30
N SER A 58 8.57 7.81 12.73
CA SER A 58 9.29 8.94 12.16
C SER A 58 10.17 9.61 13.22
N THR A 59 11.41 9.94 12.88
CA THR A 59 12.36 10.58 13.78
C THR A 59 11.94 11.98 14.23
N ASN A 60 11.06 12.63 13.48
CA ASN A 60 10.47 13.94 13.81
C ASN A 60 9.06 13.83 14.41
N GLU A 61 8.64 12.63 14.80
CA GLU A 61 7.36 12.34 15.44
C GLU A 61 6.13 12.88 14.67
N ARG A 62 6.17 12.80 13.33
CA ARG A 62 5.08 13.21 12.45
C ARG A 62 4.53 12.02 11.65
N ASN A 63 3.22 12.03 11.37
CA ASN A 63 2.67 11.06 10.45
C ASN A 63 3.27 11.26 9.05
N GLN A 64 3.68 10.16 8.42
CA GLN A 64 4.19 10.13 7.06
C GLN A 64 3.17 9.43 6.18
N ILE A 65 2.66 10.10 5.16
CA ILE A 65 1.69 9.55 4.21
C ILE A 65 2.36 9.43 2.86
N PHE A 66 2.27 8.26 2.25
CA PHE A 66 2.73 8.01 0.89
C PHE A 66 1.54 7.72 -0.02
N ILE A 67 1.46 8.44 -1.13
CA ILE A 67 0.49 8.21 -2.20
C ILE A 67 1.22 7.65 -3.41
N SER A 68 0.76 6.51 -3.90
CA SER A 68 1.46 5.77 -4.96
C SER A 68 1.61 6.59 -6.25
N PRO A 69 2.80 6.60 -6.86
CA PRO A 69 3.02 7.21 -8.17
C PRO A 69 2.28 6.49 -9.31
N ALA A 70 1.69 5.33 -9.05
CA ALA A 70 0.81 4.63 -9.98
C ALA A 70 -0.60 5.25 -10.07
N LEU A 71 -0.92 6.23 -9.23
CA LEU A 71 -2.14 7.02 -9.35
C LEU A 71 -1.88 8.26 -10.22
N GLY A 72 -2.86 8.61 -11.04
CA GLY A 72 -2.79 9.79 -11.93
C GLY A 72 -4.11 10.57 -11.99
N ASP A 73 -5.22 9.95 -11.66
CA ASP A 73 -6.53 10.62 -11.60
C ASP A 73 -6.64 11.42 -10.29
N PRO A 74 -6.92 12.75 -10.35
CA PRO A 74 -6.99 13.60 -9.16
C PRO A 74 -8.01 13.12 -8.12
N VAL A 75 -9.18 12.64 -8.54
CA VAL A 75 -10.24 12.20 -7.62
C VAL A 75 -9.82 10.91 -6.92
N GLN A 76 -9.17 10.00 -7.64
CA GLN A 76 -8.64 8.76 -7.05
C GLN A 76 -7.49 9.04 -6.07
N VAL A 77 -6.65 10.02 -6.37
CA VAL A 77 -5.59 10.49 -5.45
C VAL A 77 -6.20 11.05 -4.16
N LEU A 78 -7.23 11.90 -4.28
CA LEU A 78 -7.94 12.47 -3.14
C LEU A 78 -8.65 11.41 -2.30
N ASP A 79 -9.30 10.45 -2.94
CA ASP A 79 -9.98 9.33 -2.26
C ASP A 79 -8.97 8.52 -1.42
N THR A 80 -7.84 8.17 -2.02
CA THR A 80 -6.74 7.51 -1.32
C THR A 80 -6.21 8.38 -0.17
N LEU A 81 -6.02 9.67 -0.40
CA LEU A 81 -5.54 10.60 0.61
C LEU A 81 -6.50 10.72 1.80
N VAL A 82 -7.84 10.75 1.57
CA VAL A 82 -8.82 10.73 2.66
C VAL A 82 -8.67 9.47 3.51
N HIS A 83 -8.49 8.29 2.89
CA HIS A 83 -8.26 7.03 3.60
C HIS A 83 -7.02 7.10 4.50
N GLU A 84 -5.90 7.61 3.98
CA GLU A 84 -4.66 7.74 4.75
C GLU A 84 -4.74 8.83 5.82
N LEU A 85 -5.53 9.88 5.61
CA LEU A 85 -5.80 10.90 6.63
C LEU A 85 -6.64 10.34 7.78
N VAL A 86 -7.56 9.39 7.55
CA VAL A 86 -8.26 8.68 8.63
C VAL A 86 -7.24 7.93 9.50
N HIS A 87 -6.23 7.28 8.90
CA HIS A 87 -5.14 6.66 9.65
C HIS A 87 -4.32 7.69 10.44
N ALA A 88 -4.07 8.88 9.89
CA ALA A 88 -3.34 9.93 10.59
C ALA A 88 -4.13 10.46 11.80
N VAL A 89 -5.45 10.66 11.69
CA VAL A 89 -6.34 11.04 12.80
C VAL A 89 -6.30 10.01 13.92
N ASP A 90 -6.24 8.73 13.59
CA ASP A 90 -6.14 7.58 14.51
C ASP A 90 -4.70 7.28 14.93
N ASN A 91 -3.72 8.03 14.45
CA ASN A 91 -2.27 7.78 14.61
C ASN A 91 -1.86 6.35 14.25
N CYS A 92 -2.59 5.70 13.33
CA CYS A 92 -2.39 4.32 12.89
C CYS A 92 -2.53 3.26 14.02
N GLU A 93 -3.17 3.60 15.15
CA GLU A 93 -3.21 2.74 16.34
C GLU A 93 -4.16 1.55 16.17
N HIS A 94 -5.29 1.75 15.51
CA HIS A 94 -6.33 0.71 15.39
C HIS A 94 -6.38 0.06 14.01
N LYS A 95 -5.39 0.31 13.13
CA LYS A 95 -5.35 -0.23 11.75
C LYS A 95 -6.69 0.03 11.04
N HIS A 96 -7.43 -1.02 10.65
CA HIS A 96 -8.78 -0.95 10.05
C HIS A 96 -9.87 -1.46 11.01
N GLY A 97 -9.62 -1.36 12.31
CA GLY A 97 -10.54 -1.79 13.38
C GLY A 97 -11.71 -0.84 13.60
N LYS A 98 -12.37 -0.97 14.76
CA LYS A 98 -13.62 -0.27 15.06
C LYS A 98 -13.46 1.27 15.08
N GLU A 99 -12.38 1.78 15.65
CA GLU A 99 -12.15 3.24 15.75
C GLU A 99 -11.86 3.83 14.36
N PHE A 100 -10.97 3.20 13.56
CA PHE A 100 -10.78 3.58 12.17
C PHE A 100 -12.10 3.60 11.40
N LYS A 101 -12.89 2.50 11.50
CA LYS A 101 -14.20 2.40 10.84
C LYS A 101 -15.15 3.52 11.21
N LYS A 102 -15.20 3.90 12.49
CA LYS A 102 -16.04 4.99 12.97
C LYS A 102 -15.67 6.32 12.32
N ILE A 103 -14.38 6.64 12.25
CA ILE A 103 -13.89 7.85 11.59
C ILE A 103 -14.18 7.79 10.10
N ALA A 104 -13.78 6.69 9.44
CA ALA A 104 -13.94 6.48 8.00
C ALA A 104 -15.38 6.66 7.53
N LEU A 105 -16.34 5.99 8.19
CA LEU A 105 -17.76 6.13 7.86
C LEU A 105 -18.28 7.56 8.12
N SER A 106 -17.83 8.22 9.18
CA SER A 106 -18.27 9.58 9.50
C SER A 106 -17.85 10.60 8.45
N VAL A 107 -16.67 10.45 7.84
CA VAL A 107 -16.19 11.33 6.76
C VAL A 107 -16.71 10.93 5.39
N GLY A 108 -17.45 9.81 5.29
CA GLY A 108 -18.12 9.37 4.06
C GLY A 108 -17.37 8.33 3.24
N LEU A 109 -16.39 7.62 3.84
CA LEU A 109 -15.83 6.42 3.23
C LEU A 109 -16.79 5.24 3.39
N GLU A 110 -16.88 4.38 2.38
CA GLU A 110 -17.78 3.22 2.32
C GLU A 110 -17.04 1.96 1.88
N GLY A 111 -17.62 0.79 2.16
CA GLY A 111 -17.10 -0.52 1.76
C GLY A 111 -16.26 -1.21 2.83
N PRO A 112 -15.52 -2.27 2.45
CA PRO A 112 -14.61 -2.96 3.36
C PRO A 112 -13.48 -2.02 3.79
N MET A 113 -13.24 -1.87 5.09
CA MET A 113 -12.33 -0.83 5.62
C MET A 113 -10.90 -0.86 5.07
N ARG A 114 -10.39 -2.03 4.68
CA ARG A 114 -9.07 -2.14 4.03
C ARG A 114 -9.00 -1.57 2.61
N SER A 115 -10.15 -1.40 1.97
CA SER A 115 -10.31 -0.89 0.60
C SER A 115 -11.46 0.09 0.52
N ALA A 116 -11.78 0.75 1.65
CA ALA A 116 -12.84 1.73 1.70
C ALA A 116 -12.51 2.92 0.80
N GLY A 117 -13.47 3.32 -0.02
CA GLY A 117 -13.40 4.47 -0.90
C GLY A 117 -14.52 5.45 -0.64
N ALA A 118 -14.50 6.57 -1.34
CA ALA A 118 -15.48 7.63 -1.19
C ALA A 118 -16.90 7.18 -1.60
N GLY A 119 -17.83 7.26 -0.65
CA GLY A 119 -19.25 7.16 -0.92
C GLY A 119 -19.72 8.33 -1.80
N LYS A 120 -20.95 8.26 -2.30
CA LYS A 120 -21.47 9.23 -3.28
C LYS A 120 -21.29 10.70 -2.84
N ALA A 121 -21.71 11.03 -1.62
CA ALA A 121 -21.63 12.41 -1.12
C ALA A 121 -20.20 12.91 -0.96
N LEU A 122 -19.28 12.07 -0.46
CA LEU A 122 -17.86 12.40 -0.37
C LEU A 122 -17.25 12.56 -1.76
N LYS A 123 -17.55 11.65 -2.70
CA LYS A 123 -17.04 11.71 -4.06
C LYS A 123 -17.40 13.01 -4.77
N GLU A 124 -18.63 13.51 -4.58
CA GLU A 124 -19.06 14.82 -5.13
C GLU A 124 -18.22 15.99 -4.56
N GLN A 125 -17.81 15.90 -3.29
CA GLN A 125 -16.91 16.89 -2.69
C GLN A 125 -15.49 16.77 -3.24
N LEU A 126 -14.98 15.53 -3.39
CA LEU A 126 -13.66 15.28 -3.95
C LEU A 126 -13.53 15.77 -5.39
N VAL A 127 -14.58 15.65 -6.22
CA VAL A 127 -14.61 16.22 -7.57
C VAL A 127 -14.44 17.73 -7.52
N LYS A 128 -15.16 18.43 -6.66
CA LYS A 128 -15.03 19.90 -6.51
C LYS A 128 -13.64 20.32 -6.05
N ILE A 129 -13.02 19.55 -5.15
CA ILE A 129 -11.65 19.80 -4.69
C ILE A 129 -10.66 19.53 -5.84
N ALA A 130 -10.85 18.45 -6.60
CA ALA A 130 -10.01 18.13 -7.74
C ALA A 130 -10.08 19.23 -8.82
N ASP A 131 -11.29 19.75 -9.10
CA ASP A 131 -11.48 20.87 -10.02
C ASP A 131 -10.77 22.15 -9.56
N ALA A 132 -10.80 22.42 -8.25
CA ALA A 132 -10.11 23.59 -7.67
C ALA A 132 -8.58 23.44 -7.71
N LEU A 133 -8.07 22.24 -7.43
CA LEU A 133 -6.63 21.94 -7.47
C LEU A 133 -6.09 21.88 -8.91
N GLY A 134 -6.92 21.47 -9.88
CA GLY A 134 -6.48 21.16 -11.23
C GLY A 134 -5.77 19.80 -11.36
N PRO A 135 -5.14 19.57 -12.52
CA PRO A 135 -4.56 18.25 -12.82
C PRO A 135 -3.46 17.86 -11.82
N TYR A 136 -3.47 16.56 -11.45
CA TYR A 136 -2.40 16.00 -10.63
C TYR A 136 -1.09 15.98 -11.41
N PRO A 137 -0.01 16.62 -10.91
CA PRO A 137 1.21 16.81 -11.68
C PRO A 137 1.91 15.51 -12.05
N HIS A 138 2.74 15.58 -13.10
CA HIS A 138 3.55 14.50 -13.63
C HIS A 138 2.76 13.30 -14.20
N GLY A 139 3.43 12.49 -14.99
CA GLY A 139 2.84 11.28 -15.57
C GLY A 139 2.66 10.16 -14.55
N GLN A 140 1.58 9.40 -14.68
CA GLN A 140 1.33 8.19 -13.92
C GLN A 140 2.37 7.11 -14.25
N LEU A 141 2.92 6.44 -13.24
CA LEU A 141 3.75 5.26 -13.44
C LEU A 141 2.90 4.05 -13.84
N LYS A 142 3.23 3.46 -14.97
CA LYS A 142 2.66 2.17 -15.40
C LYS A 142 3.39 1.05 -14.69
N VAL A 143 2.91 0.69 -13.51
CA VAL A 143 3.44 -0.44 -12.75
C VAL A 143 2.81 -1.71 -13.30
N HIS A 144 3.52 -2.41 -14.18
CA HIS A 144 3.09 -3.71 -14.64
C HIS A 144 3.34 -4.72 -13.53
N HIS A 145 2.29 -5.12 -12.83
CA HIS A 145 2.28 -6.33 -12.00
C HIS A 145 2.27 -7.55 -12.92
N VAL A 146 3.27 -7.66 -13.78
CA VAL A 146 3.54 -8.95 -14.41
C VAL A 146 4.00 -9.83 -13.26
N ARG A 147 3.08 -10.61 -12.68
CA ARG A 147 3.46 -11.85 -12.02
C ARG A 147 4.22 -12.64 -13.10
N LYS A 148 5.55 -12.51 -13.11
CA LYS A 148 6.33 -13.60 -13.65
C LYS A 148 5.88 -14.80 -12.84
N ILE A 149 5.14 -15.69 -13.48
CA ILE A 149 4.94 -17.04 -12.95
C ILE A 149 6.37 -17.54 -12.84
N SER A 150 6.96 -17.38 -11.65
CA SER A 150 8.28 -17.96 -11.42
C SER A 150 8.09 -19.45 -11.58
N ALA A 151 8.86 -20.05 -12.47
CA ALA A 151 8.89 -21.50 -12.58
C ALA A 151 8.97 -22.10 -11.17
N PRO A 152 8.25 -23.20 -10.91
CA PRO A 152 8.29 -23.86 -9.63
C PRO A 152 9.76 -24.07 -9.24
N ARG A 153 10.13 -23.63 -8.05
CA ARG A 153 11.51 -23.77 -7.57
C ARG A 153 11.85 -25.25 -7.45
N PRO A 154 13.05 -25.68 -7.83
CA PRO A 154 13.49 -27.04 -7.59
C PRO A 154 13.48 -27.32 -6.08
N ARG A 155 13.07 -28.52 -5.72
CA ARG A 155 12.96 -28.98 -4.32
C ARG A 155 13.45 -30.40 -4.23
N ALA A 156 13.86 -30.81 -3.04
CA ALA A 156 14.14 -32.20 -2.72
C ALA A 156 13.14 -32.69 -1.68
N ARG A 157 12.63 -33.93 -1.82
CA ARG A 157 11.59 -34.50 -0.96
C ARG A 157 11.97 -35.90 -0.50
N CYS A 158 11.80 -36.20 0.77
CA CYS A 158 11.97 -37.53 1.29
C CYS A 158 10.74 -38.38 1.03
N LYS A 159 10.92 -39.56 0.40
CA LYS A 159 9.81 -40.50 0.13
C LYS A 159 9.18 -41.07 1.40
N SER A 160 10.01 -41.27 2.46
CA SER A 160 9.56 -41.91 3.69
C SER A 160 8.73 -41.01 4.59
N CYS A 161 9.11 -39.74 4.77
CA CYS A 161 8.42 -38.84 5.71
C CYS A 161 7.83 -37.58 5.06
N GLY A 162 8.03 -37.37 3.77
CA GLY A 162 7.52 -36.18 3.07
C GLY A 162 8.28 -34.89 3.38
N PHE A 163 9.35 -34.94 4.18
CA PHE A 163 10.18 -33.75 4.44
C PHE A 163 10.71 -33.16 3.14
N GLU A 164 10.51 -31.85 2.96
CA GLU A 164 10.80 -31.16 1.71
C GLU A 164 11.66 -29.91 1.96
N VAL A 165 12.67 -29.72 1.13
CA VAL A 165 13.54 -28.54 1.18
C VAL A 165 13.64 -27.87 -0.19
N PRO A 166 13.59 -26.52 -0.25
CA PRO A 166 13.86 -25.79 -1.49
C PRO A 166 15.34 -25.89 -1.85
N MET A 167 15.61 -26.09 -3.14
CA MET A 167 16.97 -26.12 -3.66
C MET A 167 17.30 -24.83 -4.40
N TYR A 168 18.55 -24.38 -4.29
CA TYR A 168 19.07 -23.28 -5.09
C TYR A 168 19.69 -23.78 -6.38
N LYS A 169 19.39 -23.16 -7.52
CA LYS A 169 19.88 -23.54 -8.83
C LYS A 169 21.39 -23.84 -8.86
N LYS A 170 22.20 -22.99 -8.23
CA LYS A 170 23.66 -23.14 -8.17
C LYS A 170 24.15 -24.41 -7.46
N PHE A 171 23.29 -25.14 -6.77
CA PHE A 171 23.65 -26.36 -6.03
C PHE A 171 22.96 -27.62 -6.57
N LEU A 172 22.21 -27.51 -7.67
CA LEU A 172 21.51 -28.66 -8.24
C LEU A 172 22.48 -29.74 -8.77
N THR A 173 23.66 -29.33 -9.23
CA THR A 173 24.71 -30.23 -9.72
C THR A 173 25.24 -31.15 -8.62
N PHE A 174 25.06 -30.84 -7.35
CA PHE A 174 25.45 -31.72 -6.23
C PHE A 174 24.44 -32.82 -5.96
N GLY A 175 23.29 -32.80 -6.64
CA GLY A 175 22.20 -33.73 -6.38
C GLY A 175 21.35 -33.38 -5.16
N PRO A 176 20.33 -34.19 -4.86
CA PRO A 176 19.47 -34.01 -3.70
C PRO A 176 20.22 -34.31 -2.39
N PRO A 177 19.89 -33.57 -1.29
CA PRO A 177 20.49 -33.85 0.02
C PRO A 177 19.94 -35.13 0.64
N LEU A 178 20.56 -35.61 1.70
CA LEU A 178 20.04 -36.69 2.52
C LEU A 178 18.95 -36.16 3.46
N CYS A 179 17.90 -36.94 3.63
CA CYS A 179 16.88 -36.65 4.66
C CYS A 179 17.51 -36.68 6.06
N PRO A 180 17.35 -35.63 6.88
CA PRO A 180 17.96 -35.56 8.20
C PRO A 180 17.45 -36.68 9.15
N GLN A 181 16.22 -37.16 8.95
CA GLN A 181 15.63 -38.23 9.78
C GLN A 181 16.01 -39.63 9.27
N HIS A 182 15.86 -39.88 7.96
CA HIS A 182 16.02 -41.24 7.40
C HIS A 182 17.41 -41.52 6.84
N LYS A 183 18.25 -40.47 6.71
CA LYS A 183 19.60 -40.58 6.13
C LYS A 183 19.64 -41.18 4.72
N THR A 184 18.51 -41.15 4.02
CA THR A 184 18.37 -41.58 2.63
C THR A 184 18.38 -40.37 1.70
N GLU A 185 18.86 -40.58 0.49
CA GLU A 185 18.82 -39.55 -0.56
C GLU A 185 17.36 -39.17 -0.85
N MET A 186 17.11 -37.86 -0.97
CA MET A 186 15.81 -37.31 -1.26
C MET A 186 15.56 -37.34 -2.77
N GLU A 187 14.30 -37.39 -3.19
CA GLU A 187 13.94 -37.32 -4.62
C GLU A 187 13.89 -35.86 -5.11
N GLN A 188 14.20 -35.67 -6.38
CA GLN A 188 14.09 -34.40 -7.08
C GLN A 188 12.62 -34.05 -7.35
N VAL A 189 12.20 -32.82 -7.03
CA VAL A 189 10.84 -32.33 -7.24
C VAL A 189 10.90 -30.97 -7.97
N GLY A 190 10.19 -30.86 -9.07
CA GLY A 190 10.18 -29.67 -9.92
C GLY A 190 11.36 -29.61 -10.92
N PRO A 191 11.63 -28.44 -11.53
CA PRO A 191 12.66 -28.32 -12.56
C PRO A 191 14.04 -28.33 -11.92
N TRP A 192 14.81 -29.39 -12.18
CA TRP A 192 16.21 -29.55 -11.75
C TRP A 192 17.19 -29.29 -12.90
N GLU A 193 16.71 -29.27 -14.11
CA GLU A 193 17.46 -28.91 -15.30
C GLU A 193 17.16 -27.46 -15.70
N ASP A 194 18.11 -26.76 -16.27
CA ASP A 194 17.98 -25.38 -16.78
C ASP A 194 17.24 -25.33 -18.12
#